data_d5aa8287d52c05d5ef975c532ea7f804
#
_entry.id   d5aa8287d52c05d5ef975c532ea7f804
#
_cell.length_a   1.000
_cell.length_b   1.000
_cell.length_c   1.000
_cell.angle_alpha   90.00
_cell.angle_beta   90.00
_cell.angle_gamma   90.00
#
_symmetry.space_group_name_H-M   'P 1'
#
loop_
_entity.id
_entity.type
_entity.pdbx_description
1 polymer ?
#
loop_
_entity_poly.entity_id
_entity_poly.type
_entity_poly.pdbx_seq_one_letter_code
_entity_poly.pdbx_strand_id
1 'polypeptide(L)'
;MSLFFRSVLSAVLLTSSAPALAQSLVGQPLFYAVVLLTLLVLLLAGWIVVLKKRQAIQKPAHKEAKSNDLSFLSLHDDTSGLPNKLQLQQQFELWCRSHLNQKASLLLLKIQNFERVNQALGHQNANLVLLQIAQRINAAVQQDQELLVLEQQGKQSSKVAHLGGVDFVLWVDANTRQHAAEQIARRLEHNVPEALLIHGCAVEYQLKSGIAHYPQHGELLSDLIERAHLAMQNRQWTQTSSQVFHPDLISYNNDKLGLMAELRHAISQQQLKLHIQPQIALSSRQVVAGEVLVRWHHPRRGLLGPAEFLELAEQMGVIYPLTQWVLEKAVMTLAELAQQEIHCKIAVNISSKDLLQDELVDSLELLLKRHKVQPAQLVLELKESALVAEPAKAMRMLKHLAQLGVELALDDFGTGFSSLAYLRELPISQVKVDCSFIFDLHRSDTHTAITGAIIDMAKNMNFMVVAEGIEQPEVEQKLIAMGCARGQGFLYAKPFALDAFPEWVKQWSYSKATY
;
A
#
# COMPACT_ATOMS: atom_id res chain seq x y z
N MET A 1 52.48 -26.07 -8.36
CA MET A 1 53.13 -25.46 -9.52
C MET A 1 54.61 -25.82 -9.65
N SER A 2 55.41 -26.00 -8.59
CA SER A 2 56.86 -26.27 -8.68
C SER A 2 57.22 -27.70 -9.13
N LEU A 3 56.43 -28.72 -8.81
CA LEU A 3 56.67 -30.12 -9.22
C LEU A 3 56.36 -30.38 -10.68
N PHE A 4 55.32 -29.71 -11.21
CA PHE A 4 54.92 -29.87 -12.61
C PHE A 4 55.89 -29.18 -13.58
N PHE A 5 56.47 -28.05 -13.19
CA PHE A 5 57.50 -27.36 -13.97
C PHE A 5 58.80 -28.15 -14.03
N ARG A 6 59.15 -28.87 -12.96
CA ARG A 6 60.34 -29.76 -12.94
C ARG A 6 60.20 -30.98 -13.84
N SER A 7 58.99 -31.57 -13.92
CA SER A 7 58.71 -32.73 -14.77
C SER A 7 58.76 -32.37 -16.27
N VAL A 8 58.25 -31.19 -16.64
CA VAL A 8 58.26 -30.70 -18.03
C VAL A 8 59.69 -30.29 -18.43
N LEU A 9 60.45 -29.68 -17.54
CA LEU A 9 61.87 -29.33 -17.80
C LEU A 9 62.74 -30.58 -17.94
N SER A 10 62.46 -31.65 -17.17
CA SER A 10 63.18 -32.95 -17.30
C SER A 10 62.87 -33.67 -18.62
N ALA A 11 61.64 -33.56 -19.12
CA ALA A 11 61.22 -34.15 -20.39
C ALA A 11 61.89 -33.42 -21.60
N VAL A 12 62.04 -32.10 -21.52
CA VAL A 12 62.69 -31.30 -22.55
C VAL A 12 64.27 -31.50 -22.54
N LEU A 13 64.86 -31.75 -21.37
CA LEU A 13 66.26 -32.03 -21.25
C LEU A 13 66.66 -33.44 -21.69
N LEU A 14 65.75 -34.42 -21.65
CA LEU A 14 66.01 -35.78 -22.18
C LEU A 14 65.96 -35.86 -23.72
N THR A 15 65.44 -34.87 -24.40
CA THR A 15 65.46 -34.78 -25.89
C THR A 15 66.72 -34.15 -26.43
N SER A 16 67.63 -33.61 -25.59
CA SER A 16 68.90 -32.97 -26.03
C SER A 16 70.05 -33.96 -26.21
N SER A 17 69.86 -35.24 -25.91
CA SER A 17 70.89 -36.27 -26.08
C SER A 17 70.82 -37.12 -27.38
N ALA A 18 69.94 -36.78 -28.31
CA ALA A 18 69.87 -37.47 -29.60
C ALA A 18 69.69 -36.50 -30.78
N PRO A 19 70.71 -35.73 -31.13
CA PRO A 19 70.60 -34.67 -32.13
C PRO A 19 70.33 -35.21 -33.56
N ALA A 20 70.73 -36.46 -33.86
CA ALA A 20 70.58 -37.03 -35.21
C ALA A 20 69.20 -37.51 -35.59
N LEU A 21 68.41 -37.92 -34.64
CA LEU A 21 67.02 -38.38 -34.90
C LEU A 21 65.98 -37.21 -34.87
N ALA A 22 66.31 -36.15 -34.10
CA ALA A 22 65.40 -34.98 -34.02
C ALA A 22 65.40 -34.12 -35.28
N GLN A 23 66.55 -34.03 -35.97
CA GLN A 23 66.68 -33.28 -37.24
C GLN A 23 65.93 -33.88 -38.43
N SER A 24 65.72 -35.20 -38.46
CA SER A 24 64.98 -35.86 -39.56
C SER A 24 63.42 -35.80 -39.36
N LEU A 25 62.99 -35.50 -38.17
CA LEU A 25 61.58 -35.42 -37.81
C LEU A 25 61.02 -33.99 -37.90
N VAL A 26 61.81 -32.98 -37.80
CA VAL A 26 61.45 -31.54 -37.76
C VAL A 26 60.90 -31.02 -39.12
N GLY A 27 60.97 -31.78 -40.18
CA GLY A 27 60.36 -31.42 -41.49
C GLY A 27 59.11 -32.14 -41.87
N GLN A 28 58.60 -33.06 -41.04
CA GLN A 28 57.41 -33.83 -41.37
C GLN A 28 56.12 -33.22 -40.83
N PRO A 29 55.05 -33.12 -41.65
CA PRO A 29 53.78 -32.55 -41.22
C PRO A 29 53.17 -33.27 -39.98
N LEU A 30 53.54 -34.54 -39.80
CA LEU A 30 53.08 -35.37 -38.66
C LEU A 30 53.69 -34.87 -37.33
N PHE A 31 54.93 -34.38 -37.32
CA PHE A 31 55.59 -33.83 -36.10
C PHE A 31 54.90 -32.54 -35.62
N TYR A 32 54.58 -31.64 -36.55
CA TYR A 32 53.84 -30.42 -36.22
C TYR A 32 52.41 -30.73 -35.75
N ALA A 33 51.74 -31.71 -36.32
CA ALA A 33 50.41 -32.15 -35.91
C ALA A 33 50.43 -32.71 -34.47
N VAL A 34 51.42 -33.52 -34.11
CA VAL A 34 51.57 -34.08 -32.76
C VAL A 34 51.89 -32.97 -31.73
N VAL A 35 52.77 -32.03 -32.09
CA VAL A 35 53.08 -30.88 -31.18
C VAL A 35 51.85 -29.98 -30.99
N LEU A 36 51.07 -29.74 -32.06
CA LEU A 36 49.85 -28.94 -31.99
C LEU A 36 48.77 -29.63 -31.16
N LEU A 37 48.63 -30.96 -31.32
CA LEU A 37 47.66 -31.77 -30.55
C LEU A 37 48.03 -31.79 -29.03
N THR A 38 49.34 -31.94 -28.69
CA THR A 38 49.78 -31.91 -27.31
C THR A 38 49.59 -30.53 -26.67
N LEU A 39 49.85 -29.44 -27.40
CA LEU A 39 49.56 -28.08 -26.95
C LEU A 39 48.02 -27.86 -26.73
N LEU A 40 47.19 -28.36 -27.62
CA LEU A 40 45.75 -28.26 -27.52
C LEU A 40 45.21 -29.04 -26.29
N VAL A 41 45.74 -30.24 -26.04
CA VAL A 41 45.41 -31.05 -24.85
C VAL A 41 45.82 -30.37 -23.57
N LEU A 42 46.99 -29.73 -23.55
CA LEU A 42 47.49 -28.96 -22.38
C LEU A 42 46.65 -27.70 -22.14
N LEU A 43 46.21 -27.00 -23.18
CA LEU A 43 45.30 -25.86 -23.09
C LEU A 43 43.91 -26.28 -22.60
N LEU A 44 43.38 -27.39 -23.10
CA LEU A 44 42.11 -27.95 -22.64
C LEU A 44 42.16 -28.41 -21.18
N ALA A 45 43.24 -29.08 -20.79
CA ALA A 45 43.49 -29.48 -19.39
C ALA A 45 43.60 -28.25 -18.47
N GLY A 46 44.29 -27.20 -18.87
CA GLY A 46 44.40 -25.91 -18.17
C GLY A 46 43.00 -25.26 -18.03
N TRP A 47 42.23 -25.26 -19.12
CA TRP A 47 40.90 -24.69 -19.12
C TRP A 47 39.92 -25.45 -18.20
N ILE A 48 40.00 -26.80 -18.21
CA ILE A 48 39.22 -27.64 -17.28
C ILE A 48 39.59 -27.37 -15.81
N VAL A 49 40.86 -27.14 -15.50
CA VAL A 49 41.29 -26.76 -14.15
C VAL A 49 40.77 -25.39 -13.76
N VAL A 50 40.77 -24.43 -14.67
CA VAL A 50 40.20 -23.09 -14.46
C VAL A 50 38.68 -23.16 -14.29
N LEU A 51 37.96 -23.96 -15.10
CA LEU A 51 36.54 -24.20 -14.95
C LEU A 51 36.18 -24.89 -13.62
N LYS A 52 36.94 -25.91 -13.22
CA LYS A 52 36.76 -26.55 -11.90
C LYS A 52 37.07 -25.59 -10.75
N LYS A 53 38.07 -24.72 -10.86
CA LYS A 53 38.28 -23.64 -9.88
C LYS A 53 37.16 -22.62 -9.86
N ARG A 54 36.62 -22.19 -11.02
CA ARG A 54 35.46 -21.31 -11.08
C ARG A 54 34.20 -21.97 -10.48
N GLN A 55 33.94 -23.24 -10.77
CA GLN A 55 32.86 -23.99 -10.14
C GLN A 55 33.03 -24.21 -8.64
N ALA A 56 34.26 -24.33 -8.16
CA ALA A 56 34.55 -24.43 -6.72
C ALA A 56 34.40 -23.08 -5.99
N ILE A 57 34.63 -21.96 -6.68
CA ILE A 57 34.37 -20.60 -6.15
C ILE A 57 32.88 -20.23 -6.22
N GLN A 58 32.11 -20.82 -7.16
CA GLN A 58 30.66 -20.63 -7.28
C GLN A 58 29.82 -21.61 -6.48
N LYS A 59 30.42 -22.62 -5.85
CA LYS A 59 29.71 -23.41 -4.84
C LYS A 59 29.71 -22.59 -3.56
N PRO A 60 28.53 -22.06 -3.11
CA PRO A 60 28.46 -21.52 -1.77
C PRO A 60 28.95 -22.58 -0.79
N ALA A 61 29.53 -22.13 0.32
CA ALA A 61 30.12 -22.93 1.39
C ALA A 61 29.09 -23.87 2.10
N HIS A 62 28.26 -24.55 1.34
CA HIS A 62 27.12 -25.38 1.77
C HIS A 62 27.45 -26.88 1.85
N LYS A 63 28.68 -27.28 1.82
CA LYS A 63 29.01 -28.74 1.78
C LYS A 63 29.64 -29.34 3.03
N GLU A 64 29.87 -28.57 4.09
CA GLU A 64 30.36 -29.13 5.37
C GLU A 64 29.31 -29.17 6.50
N ALA A 65 28.05 -28.79 6.23
CA ALA A 65 26.97 -28.72 7.21
C ALA A 65 25.94 -29.86 7.09
N LYS A 66 26.20 -30.94 6.39
CA LYS A 66 25.16 -31.97 6.08
C LYS A 66 24.66 -32.81 7.24
N SER A 67 25.18 -32.72 8.46
CA SER A 67 24.57 -33.36 9.64
C SER A 67 23.96 -32.34 10.63
N ASN A 68 24.25 -31.06 10.54
CA ASN A 68 23.57 -29.97 11.28
C ASN A 68 22.42 -29.32 10.47
N ASP A 69 22.24 -29.70 9.20
CA ASP A 69 21.34 -29.04 8.25
C ASP A 69 19.85 -29.19 8.59
N LEU A 70 19.42 -30.34 9.10
CA LEU A 70 18.02 -30.57 9.44
C LEU A 70 17.57 -29.74 10.66
N SER A 71 18.45 -29.53 11.63
CA SER A 71 18.14 -28.69 12.80
C SER A 71 18.17 -27.20 12.44
N PHE A 72 19.08 -26.77 11.56
CA PHE A 72 19.13 -25.38 11.09
C PHE A 72 17.89 -25.03 10.27
N LEU A 73 17.51 -25.83 9.27
CA LEU A 73 16.32 -25.62 8.44
C LEU A 73 15.02 -25.62 9.26
N SER A 74 14.96 -26.36 10.39
CA SER A 74 13.78 -26.35 11.24
C SER A 74 13.61 -25.08 12.07
N LEU A 75 14.69 -24.30 12.29
CA LEU A 75 14.71 -23.11 13.15
C LEU A 75 14.85 -21.79 12.38
N HIS A 76 15.01 -21.86 11.05
CA HIS A 76 15.20 -20.66 10.20
C HIS A 76 14.15 -20.62 9.09
N ASP A 77 13.91 -19.41 8.59
CA ASP A 77 13.06 -19.18 7.43
C ASP A 77 13.85 -19.40 6.14
N ASP A 78 13.29 -20.16 5.21
CA ASP A 78 13.96 -20.59 3.97
C ASP A 78 14.29 -19.42 3.02
N THR A 79 13.54 -18.31 3.09
CA THR A 79 13.71 -17.16 2.21
C THR A 79 14.73 -16.17 2.75
N SER A 80 14.62 -15.83 4.02
CA SER A 80 15.45 -14.78 4.64
C SER A 80 16.69 -15.32 5.35
N GLY A 81 16.70 -16.59 5.72
CA GLY A 81 17.74 -17.20 6.56
C GLY A 81 17.74 -16.70 8.01
N LEU A 82 16.77 -15.89 8.42
CA LEU A 82 16.62 -15.43 9.80
C LEU A 82 15.96 -16.50 10.66
N PRO A 83 16.15 -16.45 12.01
CA PRO A 83 15.39 -17.26 12.94
C PRO A 83 13.89 -17.24 12.65
N ASN A 84 13.25 -18.40 12.64
CA ASN A 84 11.81 -18.51 12.39
C ASN A 84 11.00 -18.45 13.69
N LYS A 85 9.67 -18.63 13.57
CA LYS A 85 8.75 -18.64 14.72
C LYS A 85 9.14 -19.64 15.81
N LEU A 86 9.65 -20.81 15.43
CA LEU A 86 10.02 -21.85 16.38
C LEU A 86 11.25 -21.44 17.21
N GLN A 87 12.26 -20.88 16.56
CA GLN A 87 13.45 -20.34 17.25
C GLN A 87 13.06 -19.18 18.19
N LEU A 88 12.21 -18.28 17.72
CA LEU A 88 11.69 -17.20 18.55
C LEU A 88 10.96 -17.74 19.79
N GLN A 89 10.11 -18.77 19.63
CA GLN A 89 9.39 -19.41 20.72
C GLN A 89 10.34 -19.99 21.77
N GLN A 90 11.39 -20.69 21.33
CA GLN A 90 12.37 -21.27 22.24
C GLN A 90 13.14 -20.20 23.04
N GLN A 91 13.55 -19.11 22.36
CA GLN A 91 14.26 -18.01 23.02
C GLN A 91 13.33 -17.22 23.95
N PHE A 92 12.08 -17.02 23.58
CA PHE A 92 11.07 -16.41 24.43
C PHE A 92 10.85 -17.21 25.72
N GLU A 93 10.70 -18.55 25.63
CA GLU A 93 10.52 -19.42 26.80
C GLU A 93 11.74 -19.41 27.73
N LEU A 94 12.95 -19.41 27.14
CA LEU A 94 14.20 -19.28 27.91
C LEU A 94 14.27 -17.91 28.61
N TRP A 95 13.92 -16.84 27.91
CA TRP A 95 13.88 -15.50 28.47
C TRP A 95 12.88 -15.41 29.62
N CYS A 96 11.66 -15.92 29.48
CA CYS A 96 10.64 -15.91 30.53
C CYS A 96 11.10 -16.68 31.78
N ARG A 97 11.81 -17.80 31.62
CA ARG A 97 12.34 -18.59 32.76
C ARG A 97 13.47 -17.87 33.50
N SER A 98 14.29 -17.10 32.81
CA SER A 98 15.44 -16.39 33.38
C SER A 98 15.10 -15.01 33.93
N HIS A 99 13.96 -14.42 33.52
CA HIS A 99 13.56 -13.05 33.82
C HIS A 99 12.18 -12.99 34.47
N LEU A 100 12.02 -13.68 35.60
CA LEU A 100 10.78 -13.70 36.37
C LEU A 100 10.38 -12.26 36.79
N ASN A 101 9.12 -11.88 36.54
CA ASN A 101 8.55 -10.56 36.83
C ASN A 101 9.14 -9.37 36.05
N GLN A 102 9.89 -9.59 35.00
CA GLN A 102 10.36 -8.51 34.14
C GLN A 102 9.36 -8.18 33.03
N LYS A 103 9.45 -6.95 32.54
CA LYS A 103 8.61 -6.44 31.45
C LYS A 103 9.38 -6.47 30.14
N ALA A 104 8.72 -6.83 29.07
CA ALA A 104 9.27 -6.80 27.72
C ALA A 104 8.21 -6.37 26.72
N SER A 105 8.60 -6.14 25.48
CA SER A 105 7.68 -5.80 24.42
C SER A 105 7.99 -6.64 23.17
N LEU A 106 6.96 -7.18 22.58
CA LEU A 106 7.03 -7.75 21.24
C LEU A 106 6.76 -6.63 20.24
N LEU A 107 7.71 -6.38 19.37
CA LEU A 107 7.59 -5.48 18.23
C LEU A 107 7.43 -6.30 16.97
N LEU A 108 6.28 -6.22 16.33
CA LEU A 108 5.98 -6.83 15.05
C LEU A 108 6.14 -5.78 13.96
N LEU A 109 6.90 -6.10 12.91
CA LEU A 109 7.07 -5.31 11.70
C LEU A 109 6.46 -6.03 10.53
N LYS A 110 5.76 -5.31 9.67
CA LYS A 110 5.15 -5.83 8.44
C LYS A 110 5.51 -4.97 7.24
N ILE A 111 5.92 -5.62 6.14
CA ILE A 111 6.11 -4.93 4.86
C ILE A 111 4.74 -4.69 4.23
N GLN A 112 4.45 -3.43 3.92
CA GLN A 112 3.20 -3.03 3.27
C GLN A 112 3.27 -3.21 1.75
N ASN A 113 2.11 -3.49 1.14
CA ASN A 113 1.93 -3.54 -0.32
C ASN A 113 2.86 -4.51 -1.06
N PHE A 114 3.42 -5.53 -0.37
CA PHE A 114 4.35 -6.49 -0.97
C PHE A 114 3.71 -7.35 -2.08
N GLU A 115 2.39 -7.49 -2.09
CA GLU A 115 1.65 -8.14 -3.17
C GLU A 115 1.89 -7.46 -4.53
N ARG A 116 2.01 -6.12 -4.55
CA ARG A 116 2.36 -5.37 -5.76
C ARG A 116 3.77 -5.70 -6.26
N VAL A 117 4.70 -5.91 -5.34
CA VAL A 117 6.07 -6.35 -5.67
C VAL A 117 6.04 -7.74 -6.30
N ASN A 118 5.25 -8.67 -5.73
CA ASN A 118 5.05 -10.01 -6.27
C ASN A 118 4.43 -9.97 -7.68
N GLN A 119 3.42 -9.12 -7.90
CA GLN A 119 2.75 -8.97 -9.19
C GLN A 119 3.67 -8.35 -10.25
N ALA A 120 4.47 -7.34 -9.87
CA ALA A 120 5.34 -6.62 -10.80
C ALA A 120 6.61 -7.39 -11.17
N LEU A 121 7.23 -8.09 -10.23
CA LEU A 121 8.55 -8.72 -10.39
C LEU A 121 8.49 -10.25 -10.48
N GLY A 122 7.35 -10.86 -10.16
CA GLY A 122 7.21 -12.31 -10.00
C GLY A 122 7.83 -12.82 -8.69
N HIS A 123 7.39 -14.01 -8.24
CA HIS A 123 7.73 -14.56 -6.92
C HIS A 123 9.24 -14.71 -6.66
N GLN A 124 10.02 -15.10 -7.67
CA GLN A 124 11.47 -15.31 -7.47
C GLN A 124 12.21 -13.99 -7.17
N ASN A 125 11.89 -12.92 -7.90
CA ASN A 125 12.51 -11.61 -7.67
C ASN A 125 11.97 -10.96 -6.40
N ALA A 126 10.70 -11.15 -6.08
CA ALA A 126 10.12 -10.70 -4.82
C ALA A 126 10.80 -11.34 -3.59
N ASN A 127 11.17 -12.62 -3.67
CA ASN A 127 11.95 -13.27 -2.60
C ASN A 127 13.34 -12.63 -2.41
N LEU A 128 13.98 -12.14 -3.49
CA LEU A 128 15.23 -11.38 -3.38
C LEU A 128 15.03 -10.02 -2.71
N VAL A 129 13.91 -9.35 -3.02
CA VAL A 129 13.51 -8.11 -2.32
C VAL A 129 13.32 -8.39 -0.82
N LEU A 130 12.58 -9.44 -0.49
CA LEU A 130 12.31 -9.83 0.89
C LEU A 130 13.59 -10.14 1.66
N LEU A 131 14.51 -10.89 1.06
CA LEU A 131 15.82 -11.20 1.62
C LEU A 131 16.61 -9.91 1.93
N GLN A 132 16.67 -8.96 0.99
CA GLN A 132 17.37 -7.70 1.21
C GLN A 132 16.75 -6.84 2.30
N ILE A 133 15.40 -6.79 2.38
CA ILE A 133 14.70 -6.10 3.47
C ILE A 133 15.00 -6.74 4.81
N ALA A 134 14.95 -8.08 4.90
CA ALA A 134 15.28 -8.83 6.11
C ALA A 134 16.71 -8.53 6.59
N GLN A 135 17.68 -8.50 5.68
CA GLN A 135 19.07 -8.15 5.98
C GLN A 135 19.19 -6.70 6.47
N ARG A 136 18.49 -5.75 5.84
CA ARG A 136 18.50 -4.33 6.27
C ARG A 136 17.90 -4.17 7.66
N ILE A 137 16.76 -4.81 7.95
CA ILE A 137 16.14 -4.77 9.28
C ILE A 137 17.12 -5.33 10.32
N ASN A 138 17.70 -6.51 10.07
CA ASN A 138 18.63 -7.11 11.01
C ASN A 138 19.92 -6.28 11.20
N ALA A 139 20.44 -5.66 10.15
CA ALA A 139 21.61 -4.77 10.22
C ALA A 139 21.31 -3.49 11.03
N ALA A 140 20.11 -2.90 10.84
CA ALA A 140 19.70 -1.67 11.51
C ALA A 140 19.57 -1.82 13.04
N VAL A 141 19.42 -3.05 13.54
CA VAL A 141 19.22 -3.32 14.98
C VAL A 141 20.43 -3.97 15.67
N GLN A 142 21.56 -4.12 14.97
CA GLN A 142 22.73 -4.81 15.54
C GLN A 142 23.28 -4.13 16.80
N GLN A 143 23.21 -2.81 16.87
CA GLN A 143 23.74 -2.03 18.00
C GLN A 143 22.76 -1.89 19.16
N ASP A 144 21.50 -2.28 19.00
CA ASP A 144 20.49 -2.16 20.06
C ASP A 144 20.69 -3.22 21.15
N GLN A 145 21.15 -2.78 22.30
CA GLN A 145 21.40 -3.68 23.45
C GLN A 145 20.12 -4.15 24.13
N GLU A 146 19.02 -3.44 23.92
CA GLU A 146 17.70 -3.76 24.46
C GLU A 146 17.02 -4.93 23.74
N LEU A 147 17.57 -5.39 22.61
CA LEU A 147 16.99 -6.48 21.84
C LEU A 147 17.57 -7.83 22.23
N LEU A 148 16.67 -8.81 22.42
CA LEU A 148 17.04 -10.20 22.62
C LEU A 148 17.81 -10.74 21.41
N VAL A 149 18.96 -11.34 21.67
CA VAL A 149 19.72 -12.08 20.66
C VAL A 149 19.06 -13.47 20.49
N LEU A 150 18.49 -13.71 19.32
CA LEU A 150 17.81 -14.98 19.01
C LEU A 150 18.81 -16.05 18.59
N GLU A 151 19.90 -15.64 17.97
CA GLU A 151 20.98 -16.53 17.54
C GLU A 151 22.31 -15.77 17.45
N GLN A 152 23.42 -16.47 17.70
CA GLN A 152 24.75 -15.93 17.51
C GLN A 152 25.58 -16.87 16.63
N GLN A 153 25.97 -16.41 15.46
CA GLN A 153 26.85 -17.13 14.54
C GLN A 153 28.20 -16.38 14.44
N GLY A 154 29.19 -16.83 15.18
CA GLY A 154 30.51 -16.18 15.22
C GLY A 154 30.43 -14.73 15.72
N LYS A 155 30.71 -13.75 14.85
CA LYS A 155 30.63 -12.32 15.17
C LYS A 155 29.29 -11.65 14.82
N GLN A 156 28.41 -12.37 14.13
CA GLN A 156 27.09 -11.85 13.74
C GLN A 156 26.02 -12.39 14.67
N SER A 157 25.10 -11.51 15.09
CA SER A 157 23.94 -11.88 15.89
C SER A 157 22.66 -11.62 15.11
N SER A 158 21.70 -12.53 15.21
CA SER A 158 20.34 -12.31 14.72
C SER A 158 19.44 -11.91 15.86
N LYS A 159 18.86 -10.71 15.78
CA LYS A 159 17.92 -10.13 16.76
C LYS A 159 16.50 -10.04 16.21
N VAL A 160 16.31 -10.46 14.97
CA VAL A 160 15.06 -10.42 14.23
C VAL A 160 14.64 -11.84 13.91
N ALA A 161 13.38 -12.18 14.17
CA ALA A 161 12.76 -13.40 13.68
C ALA A 161 11.87 -13.09 12.46
N HIS A 162 11.85 -13.99 11.48
CA HIS A 162 10.93 -13.94 10.35
C HIS A 162 9.84 -14.98 10.56
N LEU A 163 8.58 -14.53 10.67
CA LEU A 163 7.44 -15.43 10.92
C LEU A 163 6.89 -16.09 9.66
N GLY A 164 7.48 -15.78 8.52
CA GLY A 164 6.99 -16.12 7.19
C GLY A 164 6.23 -14.96 6.52
N GLY A 165 6.11 -15.02 5.20
CA GLY A 165 5.47 -13.96 4.43
C GLY A 165 6.21 -12.63 4.52
N VAL A 166 5.60 -11.63 5.12
CA VAL A 166 6.13 -10.25 5.21
C VAL A 166 6.26 -9.76 6.67
N ASP A 167 6.20 -10.68 7.63
CA ASP A 167 6.11 -10.38 9.05
C ASP A 167 7.42 -10.70 9.79
N PHE A 168 7.98 -9.69 10.48
CA PHE A 168 9.21 -9.80 11.26
C PHE A 168 8.94 -9.44 12.72
N VAL A 169 9.61 -10.11 13.65
CA VAL A 169 9.43 -9.89 15.08
C VAL A 169 10.76 -9.61 15.77
N LEU A 170 10.73 -8.65 16.67
CA LEU A 170 11.79 -8.34 17.61
C LEU A 170 11.25 -8.44 19.04
N TRP A 171 12.08 -8.95 19.94
CA TRP A 171 11.78 -9.00 21.38
C TRP A 171 12.62 -7.94 22.08
N VAL A 172 11.95 -6.96 22.70
CA VAL A 172 12.57 -5.79 23.32
C VAL A 172 12.49 -5.91 24.85
N ASP A 173 13.61 -5.85 25.53
CA ASP A 173 13.65 -5.75 26.98
C ASP A 173 13.22 -4.35 27.42
N ALA A 174 12.08 -4.24 28.08
CA ALA A 174 11.52 -2.98 28.51
C ALA A 174 12.08 -2.46 29.86
N ASN A 175 12.96 -3.24 30.51
CA ASN A 175 13.51 -2.85 31.81
C ASN A 175 14.60 -1.77 31.70
N THR A 176 15.20 -1.61 30.52
CA THR A 176 16.31 -0.68 30.30
C THR A 176 15.86 0.73 29.92
N ARG A 177 14.75 0.86 29.18
CA ARG A 177 14.20 2.15 28.73
C ARG A 177 12.70 2.10 28.58
N GLN A 178 12.01 3.08 29.20
CA GLN A 178 10.59 3.31 28.93
C GLN A 178 10.40 3.71 27.47
N HIS A 179 9.44 3.09 26.77
CA HIS A 179 9.15 3.30 25.34
C HIS A 179 10.27 2.89 24.35
N ALA A 180 11.15 1.96 24.74
CA ALA A 180 12.19 1.46 23.84
C ALA A 180 11.62 0.85 22.56
N ALA A 181 10.54 0.05 22.66
CA ALA A 181 9.91 -0.58 21.52
C ALA A 181 9.36 0.43 20.51
N GLU A 182 8.69 1.50 20.99
CA GLU A 182 8.16 2.56 20.14
C GLU A 182 9.26 3.37 19.45
N GLN A 183 10.39 3.61 20.14
CA GLN A 183 11.53 4.31 19.56
C GLN A 183 12.21 3.48 18.48
N ILE A 184 12.41 2.18 18.73
CA ILE A 184 12.97 1.24 17.76
C ILE A 184 12.03 1.14 16.55
N ALA A 185 10.72 1.01 16.77
CA ALA A 185 9.71 0.95 15.74
C ALA A 185 9.77 2.15 14.80
N ARG A 186 9.70 3.37 15.35
CA ARG A 186 9.77 4.63 14.57
C ARG A 186 11.06 4.73 13.78
N ARG A 187 12.18 4.36 14.38
CA ARG A 187 13.48 4.39 13.69
C ARG A 187 13.51 3.42 12.52
N LEU A 188 12.99 2.19 12.69
CA LEU A 188 12.95 1.20 11.62
C LEU A 188 12.00 1.61 10.50
N GLU A 189 10.85 2.17 10.82
CA GLU A 189 9.89 2.65 9.84
C GLU A 189 10.41 3.82 9.00
N HIS A 190 11.25 4.69 9.56
CA HIS A 190 11.82 5.84 8.85
C HIS A 190 13.13 5.56 8.14
N ASN A 191 14.02 4.76 8.74
CA ASN A 191 15.40 4.64 8.27
C ASN A 191 15.65 3.39 7.41
N VAL A 192 14.80 2.37 7.50
CA VAL A 192 14.96 1.12 6.74
C VAL A 192 14.35 1.18 5.34
N PRO A 193 13.19 1.82 5.11
CA PRO A 193 12.61 1.93 3.77
C PRO A 193 13.42 2.86 2.87
N GLU A 194 14.41 2.31 2.19
CA GLU A 194 15.08 2.93 1.06
C GLU A 194 14.77 2.13 -0.20
N ALA A 195 14.60 2.80 -1.34
CA ALA A 195 14.36 2.12 -2.59
C ALA A 195 15.40 1.03 -2.86
N LEU A 196 14.91 -0.16 -3.21
CA LEU A 196 15.76 -1.29 -3.59
C LEU A 196 15.85 -1.35 -5.11
N LEU A 197 17.07 -1.45 -5.64
CA LEU A 197 17.31 -1.63 -7.07
C LEU A 197 17.39 -3.13 -7.38
N ILE A 198 16.35 -3.66 -8.04
CA ILE A 198 16.30 -5.05 -8.51
C ILE A 198 16.21 -5.06 -10.02
N HIS A 199 17.25 -5.59 -10.68
CA HIS A 199 17.35 -5.63 -12.15
C HIS A 199 17.07 -4.28 -12.85
N GLY A 200 17.48 -3.16 -12.22
CA GLY A 200 17.29 -1.82 -12.75
C GLY A 200 15.92 -1.18 -12.44
N CYS A 201 15.03 -1.88 -11.75
CA CYS A 201 13.77 -1.33 -11.27
C CYS A 201 13.92 -0.90 -9.80
N ALA A 202 13.53 0.34 -9.48
CA ALA A 202 13.44 0.81 -8.12
C ALA A 202 12.15 0.28 -7.47
N VAL A 203 12.30 -0.46 -6.37
CA VAL A 203 11.20 -1.00 -5.57
C VAL A 203 11.11 -0.21 -4.28
N GLU A 204 10.02 0.52 -4.12
CA GLU A 204 9.70 1.21 -2.87
C GLU A 204 8.83 0.32 -1.98
N TYR A 205 9.09 0.35 -0.69
CA TYR A 205 8.32 -0.37 0.31
C TYR A 205 8.19 0.46 1.58
N GLN A 206 7.20 0.11 2.39
CA GLN A 206 6.96 0.74 3.69
C GLN A 206 6.91 -0.33 4.76
N LEU A 207 7.37 0.02 5.97
CA LEU A 207 7.22 -0.81 7.15
C LEU A 207 6.12 -0.23 8.03
N LYS A 208 5.29 -1.11 8.58
CA LYS A 208 4.38 -0.81 9.68
C LYS A 208 4.73 -1.66 10.88
N SER A 209 4.48 -1.12 12.07
CA SER A 209 4.74 -1.84 13.29
C SER A 209 3.53 -1.90 14.22
N GLY A 210 3.48 -2.97 15.01
CA GLY A 210 2.56 -3.14 16.12
C GLY A 210 3.30 -3.64 17.34
N ILE A 211 2.91 -3.18 18.52
CA ILE A 211 3.60 -3.45 19.79
C ILE A 211 2.64 -4.09 20.78
N ALA A 212 3.07 -5.18 21.39
CA ALA A 212 2.38 -5.82 22.50
C ALA A 212 3.33 -5.98 23.70
N HIS A 213 2.88 -5.60 24.89
CA HIS A 213 3.69 -5.64 26.13
C HIS A 213 3.47 -6.94 26.90
N TYR A 214 4.57 -7.59 27.30
CA TYR A 214 4.60 -8.74 28.20
C TYR A 214 4.78 -8.27 29.66
N PRO A 215 4.08 -8.83 30.64
CA PRO A 215 2.98 -9.79 30.53
C PRO A 215 1.60 -9.13 30.38
N GLN A 216 1.52 -7.79 30.36
CA GLN A 216 0.27 -7.01 30.37
C GLN A 216 -0.68 -7.38 29.23
N HIS A 217 -0.14 -7.60 28.03
CA HIS A 217 -0.89 -7.93 26.83
C HIS A 217 -0.80 -9.43 26.48
N GLY A 218 -0.38 -10.30 27.40
CA GLY A 218 -0.34 -11.77 27.26
C GLY A 218 0.92 -12.39 27.81
N GLU A 219 0.78 -13.63 28.23
CA GLU A 219 1.88 -14.47 28.73
C GLU A 219 2.39 -15.47 27.70
N LEU A 220 1.61 -15.71 26.63
CA LEU A 220 1.99 -16.59 25.52
C LEU A 220 2.49 -15.76 24.34
N LEU A 221 3.52 -16.25 23.66
CA LEU A 221 4.05 -15.61 22.46
C LEU A 221 3.00 -15.47 21.35
N SER A 222 2.13 -16.47 21.19
CA SER A 222 1.01 -16.45 20.24
C SER A 222 0.08 -15.25 20.45
N ASP A 223 -0.27 -14.99 21.72
CA ASP A 223 -1.18 -13.92 22.09
C ASP A 223 -0.55 -12.55 21.84
N LEU A 224 0.75 -12.42 22.15
CA LEU A 224 1.50 -11.19 21.91
C LEU A 224 1.62 -10.89 20.42
N ILE A 225 1.87 -11.90 19.58
CA ILE A 225 1.92 -11.75 18.13
C ILE A 225 0.54 -11.32 17.60
N GLU A 226 -0.54 -11.99 18.02
CA GLU A 226 -1.91 -11.65 17.61
C GLU A 226 -2.26 -10.20 18.02
N ARG A 227 -1.96 -9.80 19.26
CA ARG A 227 -2.23 -8.45 19.76
C ARG A 227 -1.39 -7.37 19.07
N ALA A 228 -0.15 -7.67 18.70
CA ALA A 228 0.66 -6.78 17.88
C ALA A 228 0.10 -6.63 16.46
N HIS A 229 -0.43 -7.71 15.86
CA HIS A 229 -1.15 -7.61 14.59
C HIS A 229 -2.42 -6.76 14.70
N LEU A 230 -3.21 -6.92 15.78
CA LEU A 230 -4.40 -6.11 16.03
C LEU A 230 -4.05 -4.63 16.16
N ALA A 231 -2.94 -4.30 16.84
CA ALA A 231 -2.45 -2.94 16.96
C ALA A 231 -2.17 -2.29 15.61
N MET A 232 -1.56 -3.01 14.66
CA MET A 232 -1.26 -2.50 13.31
C MET A 232 -2.50 -2.23 12.46
N GLN A 233 -3.62 -2.91 12.70
CA GLN A 233 -4.83 -2.80 11.88
C GLN A 233 -5.67 -1.57 12.20
N ASN A 234 -5.44 -0.91 13.34
CA ASN A 234 -6.26 0.22 13.77
C ASN A 234 -5.86 1.52 13.09
N ARG A 235 -6.72 2.02 12.19
CA ARG A 235 -6.51 3.27 11.44
C ARG A 235 -6.91 4.54 12.19
N GLN A 236 -7.70 4.45 13.25
CA GLN A 236 -8.24 5.63 13.94
C GLN A 236 -7.20 6.44 14.73
N TRP A 237 -6.01 5.87 14.96
CA TRP A 237 -4.92 6.50 15.74
C TRP A 237 -3.75 6.93 14.86
N THR A 238 -3.99 7.26 13.61
CA THR A 238 -3.03 7.35 12.49
C THR A 238 -2.11 8.56 12.45
N GLN A 239 -1.85 9.23 13.54
CA GLN A 239 -0.75 10.21 13.56
C GLN A 239 0.61 9.62 13.99
N THR A 240 0.66 8.36 14.41
CA THR A 240 1.91 7.67 14.76
C THR A 240 2.02 6.35 14.00
N SER A 241 3.14 6.13 13.33
CA SER A 241 3.45 4.93 12.55
C SER A 241 3.53 3.65 13.40
N SER A 242 3.92 3.75 14.67
CA SER A 242 4.00 2.63 15.62
C SER A 242 2.82 2.62 16.58
N GLN A 243 2.10 1.49 16.65
CA GLN A 243 0.91 1.37 17.49
C GLN A 243 1.08 0.31 18.58
N VAL A 244 0.77 0.71 19.82
CA VAL A 244 0.71 -0.21 20.96
C VAL A 244 -0.69 -0.81 21.04
N PHE A 245 -0.77 -2.11 21.33
CA PHE A 245 -2.04 -2.79 21.54
C PHE A 245 -2.81 -2.20 22.71
N HIS A 246 -4.11 -2.02 22.53
CA HIS A 246 -5.05 -1.68 23.59
C HIS A 246 -6.19 -2.72 23.62
N PRO A 247 -6.67 -3.16 24.80
CA PRO A 247 -7.73 -4.18 24.91
C PRO A 247 -9.00 -3.86 24.11
N ASP A 248 -9.35 -2.58 23.96
CA ASP A 248 -10.52 -2.15 23.18
C ASP A 248 -10.44 -2.56 21.69
N LEU A 249 -9.25 -2.87 21.18
CA LEU A 249 -9.07 -3.35 19.82
C LEU A 249 -9.67 -4.74 19.58
N ILE A 250 -9.76 -5.57 20.62
CA ILE A 250 -10.41 -6.91 20.52
C ILE A 250 -11.91 -6.73 20.33
N SER A 251 -12.53 -5.89 21.15
CA SER A 251 -13.95 -5.58 21.04
C SER A 251 -14.27 -4.92 19.70
N TYR A 252 -13.44 -3.99 19.25
CA TYR A 252 -13.57 -3.34 17.96
C TYR A 252 -13.52 -4.33 16.78
N ASN A 253 -12.61 -5.29 16.77
CA ASN A 253 -12.54 -6.30 15.71
C ASN A 253 -13.70 -7.30 15.73
N ASN A 254 -14.13 -7.75 16.90
CA ASN A 254 -15.32 -8.59 17.03
C ASN A 254 -16.58 -7.86 16.57
N ASP A 255 -16.69 -6.58 16.91
CA ASP A 255 -17.73 -5.71 16.45
C ASP A 255 -17.71 -5.49 14.93
N LYS A 256 -16.51 -5.37 14.37
CA LYS A 256 -16.29 -5.24 12.92
C LYS A 256 -16.75 -6.50 12.17
N LEU A 257 -16.41 -7.69 12.66
CA LEU A 257 -16.88 -8.96 12.10
C LEU A 257 -18.40 -9.11 12.19
N GLY A 258 -19.02 -8.72 13.32
CA GLY A 258 -20.46 -8.68 13.47
C GLY A 258 -21.12 -7.74 12.46
N LEU A 259 -20.56 -6.54 12.32
CA LEU A 259 -21.05 -5.53 11.37
C LEU A 259 -20.92 -6.02 9.91
N MET A 260 -19.85 -6.75 9.57
CA MET A 260 -19.68 -7.38 8.26
C MET A 260 -20.83 -8.35 7.93
N ALA A 261 -21.21 -9.21 8.87
CA ALA A 261 -22.31 -10.15 8.65
C ALA A 261 -23.66 -9.44 8.46
N GLU A 262 -23.87 -8.34 9.17
CA GLU A 262 -25.13 -7.57 9.15
C GLU A 262 -25.24 -6.68 7.90
N LEU A 263 -24.15 -6.19 7.33
CA LEU A 263 -24.13 -5.27 6.18
C LEU A 263 -24.79 -5.88 4.92
N ARG A 264 -24.59 -7.17 4.66
CA ARG A 264 -25.26 -7.84 3.55
C ARG A 264 -26.78 -7.78 3.66
N HIS A 265 -27.30 -7.94 4.86
CA HIS A 265 -28.72 -7.86 5.12
C HIS A 265 -29.24 -6.42 5.12
N ALA A 266 -28.42 -5.45 5.48
CA ALA A 266 -28.79 -4.05 5.54
C ALA A 266 -29.28 -3.50 4.20
N ILE A 267 -28.64 -3.92 3.09
CA ILE A 267 -29.03 -3.51 1.73
C ILE A 267 -30.44 -4.03 1.40
N SER A 268 -30.73 -5.31 1.70
CA SER A 268 -32.04 -5.93 1.42
C SER A 268 -33.13 -5.53 2.41
N GLN A 269 -32.77 -5.19 3.64
CA GLN A 269 -33.69 -4.84 4.74
C GLN A 269 -34.02 -3.34 4.81
N GLN A 270 -33.68 -2.55 3.81
CA GLN A 270 -33.92 -1.10 3.76
C GLN A 270 -33.35 -0.33 4.97
N GLN A 271 -32.28 -0.84 5.58
CA GLN A 271 -31.59 -0.17 6.69
C GLN A 271 -30.66 0.94 6.21
N LEU A 272 -30.35 0.95 4.91
CA LEU A 272 -29.55 2.01 4.30
C LEU A 272 -30.45 3.16 3.88
N LYS A 273 -29.99 4.38 4.13
CA LYS A 273 -30.63 5.61 3.69
C LYS A 273 -29.59 6.52 3.05
N LEU A 274 -30.04 7.42 2.21
CA LEU A 274 -29.20 8.44 1.62
C LEU A 274 -29.44 9.79 2.29
N HIS A 275 -28.35 10.41 2.68
CA HIS A 275 -28.30 11.83 2.98
C HIS A 275 -27.71 12.57 1.79
N ILE A 276 -27.95 13.87 1.71
CA ILE A 276 -27.39 14.74 0.67
C ILE A 276 -26.80 15.97 1.30
N GLN A 277 -25.66 16.40 0.78
CA GLN A 277 -25.03 17.66 1.14
C GLN A 277 -24.98 18.58 -0.08
N PRO A 278 -25.54 19.80 -0.01
CA PRO A 278 -25.61 20.70 -1.16
C PRO A 278 -24.25 21.26 -1.52
N GLN A 279 -24.03 21.44 -2.84
CA GLN A 279 -22.91 22.17 -3.42
C GLN A 279 -23.43 23.49 -3.99
N ILE A 280 -22.79 24.58 -3.60
CA ILE A 280 -23.21 25.96 -3.92
C ILE A 280 -22.23 26.59 -4.90
N ALA A 281 -22.72 27.20 -5.95
CA ALA A 281 -21.92 28.10 -6.78
C ALA A 281 -21.55 29.36 -5.98
N LEU A 282 -20.27 29.57 -5.70
CA LEU A 282 -19.82 30.61 -4.78
C LEU A 282 -20.16 32.01 -5.25
N SER A 283 -20.13 32.26 -6.58
CA SER A 283 -20.41 33.59 -7.18
C SER A 283 -21.92 33.94 -7.15
N SER A 284 -22.80 32.97 -7.44
CA SER A 284 -24.26 33.20 -7.55
C SER A 284 -25.03 32.71 -6.32
N ARG A 285 -24.39 31.96 -5.44
CA ARG A 285 -25.01 31.31 -4.29
C ARG A 285 -26.16 30.34 -4.65
N GLN A 286 -26.22 29.90 -5.90
CA GLN A 286 -27.22 28.93 -6.34
C GLN A 286 -26.80 27.51 -5.97
N VAL A 287 -27.78 26.67 -5.65
CA VAL A 287 -27.56 25.23 -5.51
C VAL A 287 -27.32 24.65 -6.90
N VAL A 288 -26.16 24.07 -7.12
CA VAL A 288 -25.75 23.55 -8.44
C VAL A 288 -25.63 22.04 -8.46
N ALA A 289 -25.39 21.43 -7.29
CA ALA A 289 -25.36 20.00 -7.12
C ALA A 289 -25.63 19.60 -5.66
N GLY A 290 -25.76 18.32 -5.41
CA GLY A 290 -25.75 17.75 -4.07
C GLY A 290 -25.00 16.44 -4.08
N GLU A 291 -24.11 16.24 -3.11
CA GLU A 291 -23.38 14.98 -2.90
C GLU A 291 -24.21 14.02 -2.06
N VAL A 292 -24.44 12.82 -2.60
CA VAL A 292 -25.19 11.77 -1.91
C VAL A 292 -24.24 10.96 -1.03
N LEU A 293 -24.61 10.85 0.24
CA LEU A 293 -23.83 10.24 1.29
C LEU A 293 -24.65 9.12 1.95
N VAL A 294 -24.22 7.87 1.75
CA VAL A 294 -24.91 6.73 2.36
C VAL A 294 -24.82 6.78 3.89
N ARG A 295 -25.92 6.36 4.55
CA ARG A 295 -26.03 6.22 6.01
C ARG A 295 -26.64 4.87 6.31
N TRP A 296 -26.15 4.21 7.35
CA TRP A 296 -26.74 2.96 7.80
C TRP A 296 -27.48 3.17 9.12
N HIS A 297 -28.81 3.04 9.06
CA HIS A 297 -29.67 3.03 10.24
C HIS A 297 -29.63 1.65 10.88
N HIS A 298 -28.56 1.41 11.65
CA HIS A 298 -28.33 0.13 12.29
C HIS A 298 -29.27 -0.07 13.48
N PRO A 299 -29.98 -1.23 13.57
CA PRO A 299 -31.02 -1.43 14.62
C PRO A 299 -30.50 -1.28 16.06
N ARG A 300 -29.22 -1.64 16.30
CA ARG A 300 -28.62 -1.63 17.64
C ARG A 300 -27.62 -0.50 17.86
N ARG A 301 -26.99 0.02 16.80
CA ARG A 301 -25.89 1.00 16.88
C ARG A 301 -26.33 2.42 16.50
N GLY A 302 -27.59 2.59 16.05
CA GLY A 302 -28.07 3.87 15.57
C GLY A 302 -27.57 4.23 14.17
N LEU A 303 -27.31 5.50 13.94
CA LEU A 303 -26.90 6.00 12.62
C LEU A 303 -25.38 5.88 12.44
N LEU A 304 -24.96 4.99 11.56
CA LEU A 304 -23.56 4.78 11.19
C LEU A 304 -23.20 5.60 9.94
N GLY A 305 -22.04 6.26 9.98
CA GLY A 305 -21.48 6.99 8.87
C GLY A 305 -20.74 6.11 7.87
N PRO A 306 -20.43 6.62 6.67
CA PRO A 306 -19.73 5.86 5.62
C PRO A 306 -18.39 5.28 6.09
N ALA A 307 -17.60 6.04 6.83
CA ALA A 307 -16.30 5.64 7.33
C ALA A 307 -16.33 4.37 8.21
N GLU A 308 -17.48 4.06 8.81
CA GLU A 308 -17.63 2.93 9.72
C GLU A 308 -17.88 1.59 9.00
N PHE A 309 -18.39 1.62 7.75
CA PHE A 309 -18.77 0.39 7.07
C PHE A 309 -18.36 0.28 5.58
N LEU A 310 -18.00 1.37 4.89
CA LEU A 310 -17.63 1.28 3.46
C LEU A 310 -16.35 0.46 3.24
N GLU A 311 -15.35 0.62 4.12
CA GLU A 311 -14.14 -0.21 4.04
C GLU A 311 -14.47 -1.70 4.20
N LEU A 312 -15.43 -2.03 5.06
CA LEU A 312 -15.93 -3.40 5.22
C LEU A 312 -16.65 -3.89 3.97
N ALA A 313 -17.48 -3.03 3.37
CA ALA A 313 -18.16 -3.34 2.11
C ALA A 313 -17.16 -3.67 0.99
N GLU A 314 -16.07 -2.93 0.90
CA GLU A 314 -14.98 -3.20 -0.04
C GLU A 314 -14.30 -4.54 0.25
N GLN A 315 -13.92 -4.79 1.52
CA GLN A 315 -13.26 -6.03 1.92
C GLN A 315 -14.11 -7.28 1.65
N MET A 316 -15.42 -7.17 1.84
CA MET A 316 -16.38 -8.26 1.61
C MET A 316 -16.82 -8.41 0.14
N GLY A 317 -16.43 -7.50 -0.74
CA GLY A 317 -16.88 -7.48 -2.13
C GLY A 317 -18.36 -7.11 -2.31
N VAL A 318 -18.99 -6.45 -1.30
CA VAL A 318 -20.39 -5.98 -1.39
C VAL A 318 -20.48 -4.50 -1.73
N ILE A 319 -19.36 -3.83 -2.00
CA ILE A 319 -19.34 -2.42 -2.37
C ILE A 319 -20.08 -2.18 -3.69
N TYR A 320 -19.90 -3.01 -4.71
CA TYR A 320 -20.55 -2.84 -5.99
C TYR A 320 -22.10 -2.94 -5.93
N PRO A 321 -22.71 -3.96 -5.30
CA PRO A 321 -24.15 -3.93 -5.03
C PRO A 321 -24.64 -2.70 -4.26
N LEU A 322 -23.84 -2.19 -3.32
CA LEU A 322 -24.16 -0.96 -2.61
C LEU A 322 -24.12 0.25 -3.54
N THR A 323 -23.08 0.38 -4.37
CA THR A 323 -22.96 1.45 -5.36
C THR A 323 -24.11 1.43 -6.37
N GLN A 324 -24.50 0.25 -6.85
CA GLN A 324 -25.67 0.09 -7.72
C GLN A 324 -26.95 0.62 -7.06
N TRP A 325 -27.18 0.28 -5.81
CA TRP A 325 -28.33 0.78 -5.05
C TRP A 325 -28.30 2.30 -4.87
N VAL A 326 -27.11 2.88 -4.57
CA VAL A 326 -26.94 4.33 -4.46
C VAL A 326 -27.21 5.03 -5.80
N LEU A 327 -26.66 4.51 -6.90
CA LEU A 327 -26.88 5.04 -8.25
C LEU A 327 -28.35 5.00 -8.65
N GLU A 328 -29.06 3.90 -8.36
CA GLU A 328 -30.51 3.79 -8.62
C GLU A 328 -31.27 4.89 -7.88
N LYS A 329 -31.02 5.07 -6.60
CA LYS A 329 -31.68 6.12 -5.80
C LYS A 329 -31.33 7.52 -6.27
N ALA A 330 -30.06 7.79 -6.61
CA ALA A 330 -29.62 9.07 -7.12
C ALA A 330 -30.30 9.44 -8.45
N VAL A 331 -30.39 8.48 -9.39
CA VAL A 331 -31.05 8.69 -10.68
C VAL A 331 -32.57 8.87 -10.53
N MET A 332 -33.21 8.11 -9.64
CA MET A 332 -34.62 8.34 -9.30
C MET A 332 -34.85 9.75 -8.76
N THR A 333 -34.02 10.21 -7.85
CA THR A 333 -34.10 11.56 -7.29
C THR A 333 -33.88 12.63 -8.36
N LEU A 334 -32.94 12.44 -9.31
CA LEU A 334 -32.78 13.36 -10.44
C LEU A 334 -34.06 13.47 -11.29
N ALA A 335 -34.73 12.34 -11.54
CA ALA A 335 -35.99 12.34 -12.26
C ALA A 335 -37.13 13.09 -11.49
N GLU A 336 -37.19 12.93 -10.17
CA GLU A 336 -38.13 13.64 -9.30
C GLU A 336 -37.85 15.15 -9.25
N LEU A 337 -36.55 15.56 -9.17
CA LEU A 337 -36.16 16.95 -9.21
C LEU A 337 -36.52 17.62 -10.55
N ALA A 338 -36.33 16.90 -11.66
CA ALA A 338 -36.72 17.39 -12.99
C ALA A 338 -38.24 17.61 -13.09
N GLN A 339 -39.08 16.75 -12.50
CA GLN A 339 -40.55 16.94 -12.43
C GLN A 339 -40.95 18.19 -11.62
N GLN A 340 -40.08 18.60 -10.68
CA GLN A 340 -40.28 19.80 -9.86
C GLN A 340 -39.61 21.03 -10.42
N GLU A 341 -39.10 20.97 -11.66
CA GLU A 341 -38.33 22.03 -12.34
C GLU A 341 -37.08 22.48 -11.56
N ILE A 342 -36.52 21.58 -10.74
CA ILE A 342 -35.25 21.83 -10.03
C ILE A 342 -34.10 21.29 -10.86
N HIS A 343 -33.25 22.21 -11.36
CA HIS A 343 -32.12 21.87 -12.20
C HIS A 343 -30.82 21.89 -11.39
N CYS A 344 -30.48 20.75 -10.80
CA CYS A 344 -29.20 20.54 -10.13
C CYS A 344 -28.65 19.15 -10.46
N LYS A 345 -27.36 18.94 -10.19
CA LYS A 345 -26.70 17.66 -10.38
C LYS A 345 -26.72 16.86 -9.08
N ILE A 346 -26.57 15.55 -9.21
CA ILE A 346 -26.30 14.69 -8.05
C ILE A 346 -24.95 14.04 -8.22
N ALA A 347 -24.12 14.14 -7.18
CA ALA A 347 -22.81 13.52 -7.11
C ALA A 347 -22.88 12.23 -6.27
N VAL A 348 -22.24 11.17 -6.78
CA VAL A 348 -22.19 9.82 -6.18
C VAL A 348 -20.77 9.34 -6.11
N ASN A 349 -20.34 8.93 -4.94
CA ASN A 349 -19.03 8.33 -4.70
C ASN A 349 -18.95 6.92 -5.31
N ILE A 350 -17.86 6.63 -6.04
CA ILE A 350 -17.55 5.31 -6.58
C ILE A 350 -16.18 4.84 -6.07
N SER A 351 -16.05 3.54 -5.82
CA SER A 351 -14.81 2.94 -5.32
C SER A 351 -13.90 2.46 -6.45
N SER A 352 -12.62 2.19 -6.13
CA SER A 352 -11.70 1.52 -7.05
C SER A 352 -12.22 0.17 -7.54
N LYS A 353 -12.98 -0.56 -6.71
CA LYS A 353 -13.56 -1.85 -7.06
C LYS A 353 -14.73 -1.74 -8.03
N ASP A 354 -15.48 -0.63 -7.98
CA ASP A 354 -16.54 -0.34 -8.94
C ASP A 354 -15.95 -0.11 -10.34
N LEU A 355 -14.80 0.57 -10.44
CA LEU A 355 -14.10 0.78 -11.72
C LEU A 355 -13.57 -0.51 -12.36
N LEU A 356 -13.52 -1.61 -11.61
CA LEU A 356 -13.11 -2.92 -12.11
C LEU A 356 -14.29 -3.80 -12.57
N GLN A 357 -15.54 -3.32 -12.42
CA GLN A 357 -16.75 -4.04 -12.85
C GLN A 357 -17.11 -3.67 -14.28
N ASP A 358 -17.00 -4.63 -15.17
CA ASP A 358 -17.22 -4.39 -16.60
C ASP A 358 -18.69 -3.99 -16.91
N GLU A 359 -19.65 -4.41 -16.06
CA GLU A 359 -21.09 -4.12 -16.21
C GLU A 359 -21.49 -2.70 -15.72
N LEU A 360 -20.58 -1.93 -15.13
CA LEU A 360 -20.91 -0.63 -14.54
C LEU A 360 -21.52 0.35 -15.56
N VAL A 361 -20.90 0.46 -16.75
CA VAL A 361 -21.36 1.38 -17.80
C VAL A 361 -22.72 0.98 -18.33
N ASP A 362 -22.91 -0.30 -18.68
CA ASP A 362 -24.15 -0.81 -19.26
C ASP A 362 -25.33 -0.69 -18.29
N SER A 363 -25.09 -1.02 -17.02
CA SER A 363 -26.10 -0.90 -15.97
C SER A 363 -26.50 0.56 -15.73
N LEU A 364 -25.53 1.48 -15.73
CA LEU A 364 -25.77 2.90 -15.57
C LEU A 364 -26.52 3.50 -16.78
N GLU A 365 -26.13 3.13 -17.99
CA GLU A 365 -26.82 3.57 -19.21
C GLU A 365 -28.28 3.14 -19.21
N LEU A 366 -28.54 1.87 -18.86
CA LEU A 366 -29.91 1.34 -18.76
C LEU A 366 -30.74 2.11 -17.71
N LEU A 367 -30.13 2.41 -16.56
CA LEU A 367 -30.76 3.15 -15.47
C LEU A 367 -31.13 4.57 -15.88
N LEU A 368 -30.20 5.32 -16.49
CA LEU A 368 -30.42 6.67 -16.98
C LEU A 368 -31.52 6.72 -18.04
N LYS A 369 -31.50 5.78 -19.00
CA LYS A 369 -32.55 5.66 -20.04
C LYS A 369 -33.92 5.35 -19.43
N ARG A 370 -34.01 4.42 -18.46
CA ARG A 370 -35.24 4.03 -17.78
C ARG A 370 -35.92 5.23 -17.12
N HIS A 371 -35.16 6.08 -16.45
CA HIS A 371 -35.66 7.24 -15.71
C HIS A 371 -35.67 8.54 -16.53
N LYS A 372 -35.22 8.48 -17.80
CA LYS A 372 -35.12 9.64 -18.72
C LYS A 372 -34.28 10.79 -18.15
N VAL A 373 -33.21 10.45 -17.42
CA VAL A 373 -32.26 11.41 -16.84
C VAL A 373 -31.14 11.66 -17.82
N GLN A 374 -30.76 12.94 -18.00
CA GLN A 374 -29.61 13.28 -18.82
C GLN A 374 -28.31 12.89 -18.11
N PRO A 375 -27.39 12.17 -18.78
CA PRO A 375 -26.16 11.73 -18.14
C PRO A 375 -25.34 12.85 -17.46
N ALA A 376 -25.31 14.05 -18.05
CA ALA A 376 -24.60 15.21 -17.51
C ALA A 376 -25.17 15.76 -16.18
N GLN A 377 -26.33 15.25 -15.72
CA GLN A 377 -26.87 15.57 -14.41
C GLN A 377 -26.28 14.70 -13.28
N LEU A 378 -25.60 13.59 -13.64
CA LEU A 378 -24.93 12.71 -12.70
C LEU A 378 -23.44 13.00 -12.69
N VAL A 379 -22.86 13.17 -11.50
CA VAL A 379 -21.41 13.29 -11.27
C VAL A 379 -20.96 12.05 -10.53
N LEU A 380 -19.93 11.37 -11.04
CA LEU A 380 -19.29 10.27 -10.33
C LEU A 380 -18.00 10.77 -9.69
N GLU A 381 -17.91 10.68 -8.38
CA GLU A 381 -16.77 11.12 -7.59
C GLU A 381 -15.88 9.92 -7.25
N LEU A 382 -14.59 10.05 -7.50
CA LEU A 382 -13.60 8.98 -7.24
C LEU A 382 -12.39 9.56 -6.53
N LYS A 383 -11.88 8.84 -5.54
CA LYS A 383 -10.66 9.23 -4.84
C LYS A 383 -9.44 9.06 -5.74
N GLU A 384 -8.46 9.95 -5.58
CA GLU A 384 -7.17 9.85 -6.26
C GLU A 384 -6.55 8.46 -6.12
N SER A 385 -6.61 7.87 -4.92
CA SER A 385 -6.10 6.54 -4.64
C SER A 385 -6.77 5.39 -5.41
N ALA A 386 -8.00 5.61 -5.90
CA ALA A 386 -8.73 4.59 -6.67
C ALA A 386 -8.08 4.27 -8.02
N LEU A 387 -7.27 5.18 -8.54
CA LEU A 387 -6.61 5.06 -9.84
C LEU A 387 -5.31 4.26 -9.80
N VAL A 388 -4.78 3.98 -8.61
CA VAL A 388 -3.43 3.42 -8.43
C VAL A 388 -3.41 1.89 -8.54
N ALA A 389 -4.50 1.19 -8.21
CA ALA A 389 -4.51 -0.27 -8.15
C ALA A 389 -4.36 -0.93 -9.54
N GLU A 390 -5.20 -0.53 -10.51
CA GLU A 390 -5.18 -1.02 -11.89
C GLU A 390 -5.34 0.14 -12.88
N PRO A 391 -4.31 0.96 -13.11
CA PRO A 391 -4.43 2.24 -13.83
C PRO A 391 -5.01 2.11 -15.24
N ALA A 392 -4.59 1.08 -15.98
CA ALA A 392 -5.03 0.87 -17.36
C ALA A 392 -6.52 0.48 -17.45
N LYS A 393 -7.02 -0.35 -16.51
CA LYS A 393 -8.43 -0.74 -16.47
C LYS A 393 -9.30 0.42 -15.99
N ALA A 394 -8.87 1.11 -14.92
CA ALA A 394 -9.55 2.30 -14.43
C ALA A 394 -9.67 3.38 -15.52
N MET A 395 -8.58 3.69 -16.23
CA MET A 395 -8.59 4.67 -17.32
C MET A 395 -9.58 4.30 -18.45
N ARG A 396 -9.65 3.02 -18.84
CA ARG A 396 -10.63 2.58 -19.86
C ARG A 396 -12.06 2.79 -19.36
N MET A 397 -12.34 2.39 -18.12
CA MET A 397 -13.66 2.53 -17.52
C MET A 397 -14.07 4.01 -17.43
N LEU A 398 -13.19 4.89 -16.98
CA LEU A 398 -13.45 6.33 -16.91
C LEU A 398 -13.74 6.93 -18.29
N LYS A 399 -13.02 6.51 -19.34
CA LYS A 399 -13.29 6.95 -20.72
C LYS A 399 -14.66 6.49 -21.19
N HIS A 400 -15.09 5.28 -20.89
CA HIS A 400 -16.43 4.80 -21.25
C HIS A 400 -17.53 5.57 -20.48
N LEU A 401 -17.34 5.83 -19.18
CA LEU A 401 -18.25 6.66 -18.40
C LEU A 401 -18.36 8.09 -18.94
N ALA A 402 -17.24 8.71 -19.29
CA ALA A 402 -17.22 10.03 -19.92
C ALA A 402 -17.90 10.03 -21.30
N GLN A 403 -17.73 8.97 -22.12
CA GLN A 403 -18.42 8.80 -23.39
C GLN A 403 -19.94 8.63 -23.23
N LEU A 404 -20.39 8.02 -22.15
CA LEU A 404 -21.82 7.97 -21.78
C LEU A 404 -22.38 9.38 -21.51
N GLY A 405 -21.51 10.33 -21.17
CA GLY A 405 -21.86 11.73 -20.90
C GLY A 405 -22.05 12.07 -19.42
N VAL A 406 -21.70 11.19 -18.49
CA VAL A 406 -21.67 11.50 -17.06
C VAL A 406 -20.44 12.34 -16.75
N GLU A 407 -20.54 13.22 -15.76
CA GLU A 407 -19.39 14.00 -15.29
C GLU A 407 -18.57 13.18 -14.29
N LEU A 408 -17.25 13.38 -14.36
CA LEU A 408 -16.32 12.70 -13.45
C LEU A 408 -15.60 13.75 -12.60
N ALA A 409 -15.54 13.52 -11.29
CA ALA A 409 -14.86 14.37 -10.33
C ALA A 409 -13.77 13.58 -9.59
N LEU A 410 -12.62 14.21 -9.41
CA LEU A 410 -11.56 13.66 -8.57
C LEU A 410 -11.70 14.21 -7.16
N ASP A 411 -11.86 13.32 -6.20
CA ASP A 411 -12.09 13.61 -4.79
C ASP A 411 -10.82 13.53 -3.95
N ASP A 412 -10.81 14.18 -2.77
CA ASP A 412 -9.68 14.28 -1.83
C ASP A 412 -8.38 14.81 -2.48
N PHE A 413 -8.48 15.70 -3.48
CA PHE A 413 -7.33 16.16 -4.25
C PHE A 413 -6.32 16.95 -3.42
N GLY A 414 -5.04 16.60 -3.60
CA GLY A 414 -3.90 17.19 -2.89
C GLY A 414 -3.41 16.38 -1.69
N THR A 415 -4.13 15.33 -1.28
CA THR A 415 -3.70 14.43 -0.21
C THR A 415 -2.87 13.25 -0.71
N GLY A 416 -2.81 13.03 -2.03
CA GLY A 416 -2.14 11.92 -2.70
C GLY A 416 -0.93 12.35 -3.55
N PHE A 417 -0.42 11.39 -4.33
CA PHE A 417 0.77 11.56 -5.19
C PHE A 417 0.41 11.54 -6.69
N SER A 418 -0.65 12.20 -7.13
CA SER A 418 -0.93 12.24 -8.57
C SER A 418 0.11 13.05 -9.33
N SER A 419 0.76 12.41 -10.28
CA SER A 419 1.57 13.11 -11.27
C SER A 419 0.67 14.02 -12.11
N LEU A 420 1.04 15.31 -12.27
CA LEU A 420 0.33 16.25 -13.14
C LEU A 420 0.19 15.72 -14.58
N ALA A 421 1.15 14.90 -15.04
CA ALA A 421 1.09 14.25 -16.34
C ALA A 421 -0.08 13.25 -16.43
N TYR A 422 -0.33 12.51 -15.35
CA TYR A 422 -1.44 11.55 -15.28
C TYR A 422 -2.80 12.26 -15.19
N LEU A 423 -2.88 13.32 -14.38
CA LEU A 423 -4.09 14.13 -14.23
C LEU A 423 -4.58 14.70 -15.59
N ARG A 424 -3.65 15.08 -16.47
CA ARG A 424 -3.97 15.59 -17.83
C ARG A 424 -4.67 14.55 -18.72
N GLU A 425 -4.42 13.26 -18.49
CA GLU A 425 -4.99 12.19 -19.30
C GLU A 425 -6.35 11.71 -18.80
N LEU A 426 -6.72 12.09 -17.58
CA LEU A 426 -7.99 11.71 -16.98
C LEU A 426 -9.16 12.45 -17.65
N PRO A 427 -10.23 11.77 -18.02
CA PRO A 427 -11.42 12.38 -18.60
C PRO A 427 -12.32 13.00 -17.51
N ILE A 428 -11.73 13.75 -16.58
CA ILE A 428 -12.45 14.41 -15.48
C ILE A 428 -12.84 15.84 -15.85
N SER A 429 -13.91 16.32 -15.26
CA SER A 429 -14.40 17.69 -15.40
C SER A 429 -14.28 18.51 -14.12
N GLN A 430 -14.09 17.85 -12.98
CA GLN A 430 -14.09 18.49 -11.67
C GLN A 430 -12.98 17.94 -10.78
N VAL A 431 -12.50 18.84 -9.87
CA VAL A 431 -11.56 18.49 -8.80
C VAL A 431 -12.12 19.03 -7.49
N LYS A 432 -12.22 18.17 -6.47
CA LYS A 432 -12.66 18.52 -5.12
C LYS A 432 -11.43 18.69 -4.24
N VAL A 433 -11.25 19.87 -3.67
CA VAL A 433 -10.13 20.18 -2.77
C VAL A 433 -10.51 19.73 -1.37
N ASP A 434 -9.70 18.84 -0.81
CA ASP A 434 -9.94 18.25 0.51
C ASP A 434 -10.04 19.29 1.62
N CYS A 435 -10.89 19.00 2.58
CA CYS A 435 -11.19 19.91 3.71
C CYS A 435 -9.96 20.25 4.56
N SER A 436 -8.92 19.41 4.57
CA SER A 436 -7.67 19.68 5.32
C SER A 436 -6.94 20.92 4.84
N PHE A 437 -7.10 21.32 3.55
CA PHE A 437 -6.54 22.55 3.01
C PHE A 437 -7.46 23.75 3.21
N ILE A 438 -8.75 23.52 3.44
CA ILE A 438 -9.78 24.54 3.49
C ILE A 438 -10.06 25.01 4.92
N PHE A 439 -10.02 24.12 5.91
CA PHE A 439 -10.44 24.38 7.29
C PHE A 439 -9.76 25.60 7.92
N ASP A 440 -8.43 25.73 7.82
CA ASP A 440 -7.65 26.85 8.35
C ASP A 440 -7.21 27.86 7.28
N LEU A 441 -7.88 27.90 6.15
CA LEU A 441 -7.50 28.75 5.00
C LEU A 441 -7.36 30.23 5.37
N HIS A 442 -8.21 30.73 6.27
CA HIS A 442 -8.22 32.13 6.69
C HIS A 442 -7.08 32.50 7.67
N ARG A 443 -6.40 31.48 8.27
CA ARG A 443 -5.33 31.67 9.29
C ARG A 443 -3.96 31.21 8.82
N SER A 444 -3.89 30.40 7.78
CA SER A 444 -2.65 29.76 7.33
C SER A 444 -2.25 30.28 5.93
N ASP A 445 -1.11 30.96 5.86
CA ASP A 445 -0.54 31.39 4.58
C ASP A 445 -0.12 30.18 3.72
N THR A 446 0.32 29.09 4.35
CA THR A 446 0.66 27.85 3.66
C THR A 446 -0.56 27.21 3.00
N HIS A 447 -1.67 27.07 3.72
CA HIS A 447 -2.92 26.54 3.15
C HIS A 447 -3.45 27.47 2.05
N THR A 448 -3.32 28.79 2.24
CA THR A 448 -3.67 29.80 1.24
C THR A 448 -2.87 29.60 -0.05
N ALA A 449 -1.55 29.42 0.05
CA ALA A 449 -0.68 29.24 -1.11
C ALA A 449 -0.97 27.91 -1.83
N ILE A 450 -1.15 26.81 -1.07
CA ILE A 450 -1.46 25.49 -1.63
C ILE A 450 -2.82 25.51 -2.33
N THR A 451 -3.87 25.98 -1.65
CA THR A 451 -5.23 26.06 -2.23
C THR A 451 -5.26 26.94 -3.46
N GLY A 452 -4.59 28.09 -3.43
CA GLY A 452 -4.46 28.98 -4.59
C GLY A 452 -3.79 28.29 -5.77
N ALA A 453 -2.67 27.58 -5.53
CA ALA A 453 -1.97 26.82 -6.57
C ALA A 453 -2.85 25.71 -7.17
N ILE A 454 -3.63 24.99 -6.35
CA ILE A 454 -4.57 23.97 -6.83
C ILE A 454 -5.65 24.59 -7.70
N ILE A 455 -6.25 25.70 -7.27
CA ILE A 455 -7.30 26.40 -8.03
C ILE A 455 -6.77 26.90 -9.38
N ASP A 456 -5.59 27.50 -9.40
CA ASP A 456 -4.98 28.02 -10.63
C ASP A 456 -4.60 26.89 -11.60
N MET A 457 -4.04 25.80 -11.09
CA MET A 457 -3.75 24.60 -11.86
C MET A 457 -5.02 24.01 -12.49
N ALA A 458 -6.06 23.80 -11.69
CA ALA A 458 -7.33 23.25 -12.15
C ALA A 458 -7.97 24.12 -13.24
N LYS A 459 -7.96 25.45 -13.06
CA LYS A 459 -8.43 26.42 -14.08
C LYS A 459 -7.66 26.30 -15.40
N ASN A 460 -6.31 26.21 -15.32
CA ASN A 460 -5.47 26.07 -16.51
C ASN A 460 -5.70 24.75 -17.24
N MET A 461 -6.21 23.74 -16.56
CA MET A 461 -6.58 22.44 -17.12
C MET A 461 -8.07 22.37 -17.50
N ASN A 462 -8.83 23.44 -17.38
CA ASN A 462 -10.28 23.50 -17.60
C ASN A 462 -11.09 22.59 -16.67
N PHE A 463 -10.61 22.33 -15.46
CA PHE A 463 -11.36 21.63 -14.42
C PHE A 463 -12.11 22.61 -13.54
N MET A 464 -13.33 22.25 -13.17
CA MET A 464 -14.11 22.97 -12.18
C MET A 464 -13.61 22.60 -10.78
N VAL A 465 -13.43 23.58 -9.91
CA VAL A 465 -12.98 23.37 -8.54
C VAL A 465 -14.17 23.42 -7.58
N VAL A 466 -14.27 22.40 -6.73
CA VAL A 466 -15.19 22.37 -5.59
C VAL A 466 -14.35 22.36 -4.30
N ALA A 467 -14.54 23.34 -3.44
CA ALA A 467 -13.88 23.40 -2.13
C ALA A 467 -14.75 22.72 -1.08
N GLU A 468 -14.17 21.79 -0.31
CA GLU A 468 -14.87 21.05 0.71
C GLU A 468 -14.61 21.57 2.13
N GLY A 469 -15.55 21.32 3.06
CA GLY A 469 -15.36 21.66 4.46
C GLY A 469 -15.44 23.17 4.75
N ILE A 470 -16.20 23.92 3.97
CA ILE A 470 -16.43 25.33 4.26
C ILE A 470 -17.36 25.46 5.47
N GLU A 471 -16.82 25.96 6.59
CA GLU A 471 -17.58 26.12 7.83
C GLU A 471 -17.74 27.60 8.24
N GLN A 472 -16.90 28.50 7.71
CA GLN A 472 -16.85 29.91 8.11
C GLN A 472 -17.00 30.84 6.91
N PRO A 473 -17.70 31.98 7.07
CA PRO A 473 -17.88 32.98 6.01
C PRO A 473 -16.56 33.56 5.49
N GLU A 474 -15.55 33.69 6.36
CA GLU A 474 -14.24 34.23 6.02
C GLU A 474 -13.51 33.30 5.04
N VAL A 475 -13.66 31.96 5.19
CA VAL A 475 -13.13 30.96 4.29
C VAL A 475 -13.83 31.04 2.94
N GLU A 476 -15.17 31.17 2.93
CA GLU A 476 -15.95 31.35 1.69
C GLU A 476 -15.47 32.59 0.91
N GLN A 477 -15.33 33.75 1.58
CA GLN A 477 -14.87 35.00 0.94
C GLN A 477 -13.48 34.84 0.33
N LYS A 478 -12.57 34.17 1.03
CA LYS A 478 -11.22 33.93 0.55
C LYS A 478 -11.21 33.02 -0.68
N LEU A 479 -12.02 31.98 -0.69
CA LEU A 479 -12.21 31.09 -1.85
C LEU A 479 -12.80 31.83 -3.06
N ILE A 480 -13.77 32.73 -2.84
CA ILE A 480 -14.31 33.59 -3.89
C ILE A 480 -13.22 34.49 -4.48
N ALA A 481 -12.40 35.11 -3.61
CA ALA A 481 -11.29 35.95 -4.06
C ALA A 481 -10.23 35.16 -4.87
N MET A 482 -10.00 33.88 -4.55
CA MET A 482 -9.15 32.98 -5.33
C MET A 482 -9.84 32.51 -6.63
N GLY A 483 -11.13 32.79 -6.79
CA GLY A 483 -11.93 32.41 -7.95
C GLY A 483 -12.29 30.90 -7.94
N CYS A 484 -12.47 30.29 -6.78
CA CYS A 484 -13.06 28.98 -6.66
C CYS A 484 -14.52 29.00 -7.16
N ALA A 485 -14.91 27.99 -7.94
CA ALA A 485 -16.22 27.98 -8.59
C ALA A 485 -17.35 27.54 -7.67
N ARG A 486 -17.12 26.49 -6.87
CA ARG A 486 -18.14 25.85 -6.03
C ARG A 486 -17.60 25.60 -4.64
N GLY A 487 -18.52 25.52 -3.68
CA GLY A 487 -18.21 25.17 -2.30
C GLY A 487 -19.23 24.22 -1.69
N GLN A 488 -18.78 23.40 -0.76
CA GLN A 488 -19.55 22.48 0.04
C GLN A 488 -19.07 22.57 1.48
N GLY A 489 -20.00 22.53 2.45
CA GLY A 489 -19.60 22.57 3.84
C GLY A 489 -20.75 22.89 4.80
N PHE A 490 -20.45 22.85 6.09
CA PHE A 490 -21.45 23.08 7.13
C PHE A 490 -21.95 24.52 7.23
N LEU A 491 -21.23 25.45 6.59
CA LEU A 491 -21.71 26.84 6.42
C LEU A 491 -23.07 26.89 5.68
N TYR A 492 -23.29 25.97 4.74
CA TYR A 492 -24.52 25.92 3.96
C TYR A 492 -25.53 24.94 4.55
N ALA A 493 -25.12 23.69 4.74
CA ALA A 493 -25.90 22.66 5.41
C ALA A 493 -25.02 21.47 5.82
N LYS A 494 -25.36 20.83 6.94
CA LYS A 494 -24.88 19.48 7.22
C LYS A 494 -25.62 18.47 6.32
N PRO A 495 -25.05 17.29 6.05
CA PRO A 495 -25.77 16.25 5.31
C PRO A 495 -27.11 15.92 5.98
N PHE A 496 -28.20 15.96 5.21
CA PHE A 496 -29.57 15.71 5.66
C PHE A 496 -30.25 14.70 4.75
N ALA A 497 -31.42 14.19 5.15
CA ALA A 497 -32.14 13.16 4.40
C ALA A 497 -32.43 13.59 2.95
N LEU A 498 -32.18 12.70 1.98
CA LEU A 498 -32.30 12.98 0.56
C LEU A 498 -33.70 13.46 0.18
N ASP A 499 -34.73 12.90 0.78
CA ASP A 499 -36.13 13.24 0.52
C ASP A 499 -36.48 14.70 0.86
N ALA A 500 -35.71 15.35 1.75
CA ALA A 500 -35.89 16.75 2.10
C ALA A 500 -35.20 17.73 1.14
N PHE A 501 -34.39 17.22 0.20
CA PHE A 501 -33.58 18.07 -0.67
C PHE A 501 -34.38 18.99 -1.61
N PRO A 502 -35.47 18.55 -2.27
CA PRO A 502 -36.22 19.41 -3.16
C PRO A 502 -36.81 20.64 -2.43
N GLU A 503 -37.35 20.42 -1.23
CA GLU A 503 -37.92 21.50 -0.42
C GLU A 503 -36.82 22.45 0.09
N TRP A 504 -35.67 21.90 0.53
CA TRP A 504 -34.52 22.69 0.95
C TRP A 504 -33.99 23.60 -0.18
N VAL A 505 -33.91 23.10 -1.42
CA VAL A 505 -33.47 23.88 -2.59
C VAL A 505 -34.44 25.06 -2.86
N LYS A 506 -35.75 24.84 -2.77
CA LYS A 506 -36.77 25.88 -2.94
C LYS A 506 -36.64 26.96 -1.86
N GLN A 507 -36.51 26.57 -0.60
CA GLN A 507 -36.33 27.50 0.53
C GLN A 507 -35.02 28.30 0.42
N TRP A 508 -33.91 27.66 0.00
CA TRP A 508 -32.64 28.33 -0.24
C TRP A 508 -32.73 29.38 -1.33
N SER A 509 -33.44 29.09 -2.40
CA SER A 509 -33.68 30.03 -3.50
C SER A 509 -34.56 31.21 -3.07
N TYR A 510 -35.58 30.95 -2.25
CA TYR A 510 -36.49 31.98 -1.74
C TYR A 510 -35.79 32.93 -0.75
N SER A 511 -34.94 32.43 0.13
CA SER A 511 -34.18 33.24 1.10
C SER A 511 -33.22 34.27 0.42
N LYS A 512 -32.85 34.03 -0.83
CA LYS A 512 -32.02 34.94 -1.63
C LYS A 512 -32.82 36.05 -2.34
N ALA A 513 -34.09 35.79 -2.62
CA ALA A 513 -34.95 36.79 -3.25
C ALA A 513 -35.39 37.88 -2.27
N THR A 514 -35.12 37.70 -0.97
CA THR A 514 -35.58 38.58 0.10
C THR A 514 -34.43 39.47 0.67
N TYR A 515 -33.23 39.36 0.17
CA TYR A 515 -32.05 40.20 0.47
C TYR A 515 -31.52 40.76 -0.86
#